data_b6773942c7b3de676c28fe0ad5dfdd15
#
_entry.id   b6773942c7b3de676c28fe0ad5dfdd15
#
_cell.length_a   1.000
_cell.length_b   1.000
_cell.length_c   1.000
_cell.angle_alpha   90.00
_cell.angle_beta   90.00
_cell.angle_gamma   90.00
#
_symmetry.space_group_name_H-M   'P 1'
#
loop_
_entity.id
_entity.type
_entity.pdbx_description
1 polymer ?
#
loop_
_entity_poly.entity_id
_entity_poly.type
_entity_poly.pdbx_seq_one_letter_code
_entity_poly.pdbx_strand_id
1 'polypeptide(L)'
;MERLKFFKPEYLNLLWLVLPSAVLLFTSLRKRLRNIKDFTGGPLEQKLAGSVSRKKMIPKKIIQTAAFTILIIALAGPQIGSKLVTVKRQGIDIVVAIDLSRSMQAEDIAPSRLKKTKHEVQNFINGLEGDRIALVGFTSKAFIQCPLTIDYDAALMFLDMMDTSLLPQDGTSLAEALRISGSVFSGEEKKHKLVVLISDGEDHEEGIENRGKEA
;
A
#
# COMPACT_ATOMS: atom_id res chain seq x y z
N MET A 1 -4.91 -20.49 1.48
CA MET A 1 -4.17 -21.26 2.48
C MET A 1 -3.26 -20.30 3.23
N GLU A 2 -3.63 -19.95 4.44
CA GLU A 2 -2.83 -19.10 5.34
C GLU A 2 -1.58 -19.88 5.76
N ARG A 3 -0.41 -19.40 5.37
CA ARG A 3 0.84 -20.02 5.80
C ARG A 3 1.27 -19.37 7.11
N LEU A 4 1.29 -20.15 8.19
CA LEU A 4 1.96 -19.79 9.43
C LEU A 4 3.41 -19.41 9.14
N LYS A 5 3.77 -18.17 9.44
CA LYS A 5 5.16 -17.71 9.43
C LYS A 5 5.63 -17.52 10.86
N PHE A 6 6.88 -17.87 11.11
CA PHE A 6 7.53 -17.59 12.39
C PHE A 6 8.42 -16.35 12.23
N PHE A 7 8.37 -15.45 13.20
CA PHE A 7 9.18 -14.24 13.20
C PHE A 7 10.68 -14.57 13.32
N LYS A 8 11.01 -15.56 14.14
CA LYS A 8 12.37 -16.05 14.34
C LYS A 8 12.40 -17.59 14.31
N PRO A 9 12.48 -18.21 13.11
CA PRO A 9 12.45 -19.66 12.99
C PRO A 9 13.65 -20.36 13.67
N GLU A 10 14.73 -19.63 13.92
CA GLU A 10 15.93 -20.15 14.60
C GLU A 10 15.63 -20.68 16.01
N TYR A 11 14.64 -20.08 16.71
CA TYR A 11 14.25 -20.55 18.04
C TYR A 11 13.53 -21.91 18.02
N LEU A 12 13.06 -22.39 16.87
CA LEU A 12 12.53 -23.74 16.74
C LEU A 12 13.61 -24.82 16.99
N ASN A 13 14.88 -24.48 16.77
CA ASN A 13 16.01 -25.36 17.08
C ASN A 13 16.10 -25.65 18.60
N LEU A 14 15.58 -24.77 19.46
CA LEU A 14 15.49 -24.98 20.90
C LEU A 14 14.54 -26.12 21.27
N LEU A 15 13.66 -26.57 20.36
CA LEU A 15 12.84 -27.76 20.56
C LEU A 15 13.68 -29.02 20.84
N TRP A 16 14.90 -29.08 20.33
CA TRP A 16 15.84 -30.17 20.65
C TRP A 16 16.21 -30.24 22.14
N LEU A 17 16.14 -29.10 22.87
CA LEU A 17 16.34 -29.04 24.31
C LEU A 17 15.18 -29.63 25.12
N VAL A 18 14.01 -29.80 24.52
CA VAL A 18 12.85 -30.41 25.19
C VAL A 18 13.13 -31.88 25.51
N LEU A 19 13.81 -32.63 24.60
CA LEU A 19 14.16 -34.02 24.82
C LEU A 19 15.05 -34.23 26.05
N PRO A 20 16.23 -33.57 26.17
CA PRO A 20 17.06 -33.72 27.37
C PRO A 20 16.38 -33.20 28.64
N SER A 21 15.58 -32.12 28.54
CA SER A 21 14.83 -31.62 29.70
C SER A 21 13.78 -32.63 30.19
N ALA A 22 13.06 -33.28 29.29
CA ALA A 22 12.09 -34.31 29.61
C ALA A 22 12.78 -35.54 30.29
N VAL A 23 13.94 -35.95 29.76
CA VAL A 23 14.74 -37.02 30.33
C VAL A 23 15.21 -36.65 31.74
N LEU A 24 15.73 -35.45 31.95
CA LEU A 24 16.13 -34.96 33.28
C LEU A 24 14.98 -34.92 34.26
N LEU A 25 13.82 -34.47 33.85
CA LEU A 25 12.62 -34.44 34.69
C LEU A 25 12.15 -35.84 35.04
N PHE A 26 12.26 -36.78 34.13
CA PHE A 26 11.85 -38.16 34.34
C PHE A 26 12.85 -38.93 35.21
N THR A 27 14.16 -38.76 35.03
CA THR A 27 15.21 -39.35 35.91
C THR A 27 15.15 -38.74 37.29
N SER A 28 14.89 -37.45 37.45
CA SER A 28 14.66 -36.82 38.75
C SER A 28 13.45 -37.43 39.49
N LEU A 29 12.38 -37.71 38.74
CA LEU A 29 11.20 -38.39 39.30
C LEU A 29 11.56 -39.81 39.78
N ARG A 30 12.29 -40.57 38.95
CA ARG A 30 12.75 -41.94 39.32
C ARG A 30 13.65 -41.92 40.54
N LYS A 31 14.65 -41.02 40.60
CA LYS A 31 15.52 -40.83 41.77
C LYS A 31 14.69 -40.51 43.06
N ARG A 32 13.74 -39.57 42.94
CA ARG A 32 12.91 -39.20 44.09
C ARG A 32 12.04 -40.37 44.58
N LEU A 33 11.50 -41.16 43.68
CA LEU A 33 10.71 -42.33 44.03
C LEU A 33 11.57 -43.44 44.65
N ARG A 34 12.87 -43.60 44.19
CA ARG A 34 13.83 -44.52 44.82
C ARG A 34 14.20 -44.08 46.23
N ASN A 35 14.60 -42.83 46.40
CA ASN A 35 14.99 -42.31 47.71
C ASN A 35 13.84 -42.42 48.74
N ILE A 36 12.59 -42.19 48.35
CA ILE A 36 11.44 -42.40 49.21
C ILE A 36 11.33 -43.86 49.62
N LYS A 37 11.63 -44.81 48.74
CA LYS A 37 11.63 -46.23 49.03
C LYS A 37 12.74 -46.66 50.00
N ASP A 38 13.93 -46.08 49.83
CA ASP A 38 15.11 -46.37 50.64
C ASP A 38 15.05 -45.78 52.05
N PHE A 39 14.33 -44.64 52.20
CA PHE A 39 14.11 -44.00 53.51
C PHE A 39 12.95 -44.62 54.32
N THR A 40 12.06 -45.37 53.69
CA THR A 40 10.78 -45.82 54.34
C THR A 40 10.78 -47.33 54.60
N GLY A 41 11.95 -47.97 54.77
CA GLY A 41 12.04 -49.40 55.07
C GLY A 41 11.53 -49.82 56.46
N GLY A 42 10.29 -49.40 56.84
CA GLY A 42 9.72 -49.73 58.13
C GLY A 42 8.19 -49.46 58.24
N PRO A 43 7.54 -49.84 59.35
CA PRO A 43 6.08 -49.69 59.50
C PRO A 43 5.53 -48.28 59.49
N LEU A 44 6.40 -47.25 59.38
CA LEU A 44 6.04 -45.85 59.16
C LEU A 44 5.68 -45.52 57.69
N GLU A 45 5.88 -46.47 56.78
CA GLU A 45 5.64 -46.30 55.35
C GLU A 45 4.18 -45.88 55.04
N GLN A 46 3.23 -46.44 55.75
CA GLN A 46 1.82 -46.15 55.53
C GLN A 46 1.40 -44.73 55.98
N LYS A 47 2.02 -44.18 57.02
CA LYS A 47 1.69 -42.83 57.51
C LYS A 47 2.37 -41.68 56.74
N LEU A 48 3.61 -41.86 56.29
CA LEU A 48 4.38 -40.86 55.59
C LEU A 48 4.15 -40.91 54.05
N ALA A 49 3.99 -42.08 53.46
CA ALA A 49 3.65 -42.22 52.05
C ALA A 49 2.23 -41.74 51.68
N GLY A 50 1.30 -41.71 52.65
CA GLY A 50 -0.05 -41.20 52.45
C GLY A 50 -0.13 -39.70 52.07
N SER A 51 0.87 -38.92 52.48
CA SER A 51 0.93 -37.47 52.14
C SER A 51 1.49 -37.19 50.76
N VAL A 52 2.26 -38.09 50.15
CA VAL A 52 2.88 -37.94 48.82
C VAL A 52 2.07 -38.73 47.79
N SER A 53 1.08 -38.06 47.21
CA SER A 53 0.25 -38.69 46.17
C SER A 53 1.07 -38.93 44.89
N ARG A 54 1.52 -40.20 44.69
CA ARG A 54 2.18 -40.65 43.46
C ARG A 54 1.39 -40.32 42.19
N LYS A 55 0.05 -40.36 42.28
CA LYS A 55 -0.86 -40.04 41.16
C LYS A 55 -0.78 -38.59 40.70
N LYS A 56 -0.35 -37.64 41.54
CA LYS A 56 -0.23 -36.23 41.22
C LYS A 56 1.17 -35.81 40.71
N MET A 57 2.19 -36.66 40.87
CA MET A 57 3.56 -36.34 40.45
C MET A 57 3.78 -36.44 38.96
N ILE A 58 3.19 -37.44 38.30
CA ILE A 58 3.31 -37.68 36.87
C ILE A 58 2.65 -36.52 36.06
N PRO A 59 1.36 -36.16 36.31
CA PRO A 59 0.72 -35.07 35.58
C PRO A 59 1.43 -33.74 35.78
N LYS A 60 1.98 -33.47 36.97
CA LYS A 60 2.76 -32.24 37.21
C LYS A 60 3.99 -32.12 36.29
N LYS A 61 4.69 -33.24 36.05
CA LYS A 61 5.86 -33.26 35.16
C LYS A 61 5.46 -33.12 33.67
N ILE A 62 4.35 -33.72 33.29
CA ILE A 62 3.81 -33.59 31.95
C ILE A 62 3.43 -32.12 31.68
N ILE A 63 2.73 -31.48 32.60
CA ILE A 63 2.33 -30.06 32.50
C ILE A 63 3.58 -29.17 32.43
N GLN A 64 4.60 -29.47 33.22
CA GLN A 64 5.85 -28.72 33.24
C GLN A 64 6.62 -28.80 31.89
N THR A 65 6.66 -30.00 31.29
CA THR A 65 7.27 -30.21 29.97
C THR A 65 6.43 -29.54 28.88
N ALA A 66 5.12 -29.66 28.93
CA ALA A 66 4.22 -29.00 27.98
C ALA A 66 4.34 -27.49 28.06
N ALA A 67 4.37 -26.90 29.26
CA ALA A 67 4.56 -25.48 29.45
C ALA A 67 5.91 -24.98 28.84
N PHE A 68 6.98 -25.74 29.02
CA PHE A 68 8.28 -25.42 28.45
C PHE A 68 8.27 -25.48 26.91
N THR A 69 7.58 -26.47 26.33
CA THR A 69 7.41 -26.58 24.87
C THR A 69 6.61 -25.42 24.31
N ILE A 70 5.51 -25.05 24.95
CA ILE A 70 4.68 -23.91 24.55
C ILE A 70 5.48 -22.60 24.64
N LEU A 71 6.32 -22.44 25.65
CA LEU A 71 7.18 -21.28 25.79
C LEU A 71 8.16 -21.14 24.62
N ILE A 72 8.77 -22.24 24.18
CA ILE A 72 9.66 -22.23 23.01
C ILE A 72 8.91 -21.86 21.74
N ILE A 73 7.69 -22.39 21.55
CA ILE A 73 6.86 -22.04 20.39
C ILE A 73 6.46 -20.55 20.43
N ALA A 74 6.12 -20.05 21.62
CA ALA A 74 5.81 -18.63 21.79
C ALA A 74 6.99 -17.72 21.49
N LEU A 75 8.23 -18.13 21.89
CA LEU A 75 9.46 -17.40 21.55
C LEU A 75 9.72 -17.35 20.03
N ALA A 76 9.34 -18.39 19.29
CA ALA A 76 9.46 -18.41 17.82
C ALA A 76 8.51 -17.39 17.15
N GLY A 77 7.55 -16.83 17.90
CA GLY A 77 6.65 -15.78 17.44
C GLY A 77 5.81 -16.22 16.24
N PRO A 78 4.82 -17.12 16.41
CA PRO A 78 3.94 -17.49 15.32
C PRO A 78 3.13 -16.26 14.89
N GLN A 79 3.31 -15.82 13.63
CA GLN A 79 2.57 -14.73 13.03
C GLN A 79 1.44 -15.29 12.17
N ILE A 80 0.21 -15.00 12.57
CA ILE A 80 -0.97 -15.18 11.75
C ILE A 80 -1.29 -13.80 11.20
N GLY A 81 -0.83 -13.49 9.98
CA GLY A 81 -1.05 -12.18 9.38
C GLY A 81 -1.31 -12.30 7.89
N SER A 82 -2.25 -11.50 7.39
CA SER A 82 -2.35 -11.19 5.99
C SER A 82 -1.05 -10.52 5.55
N LYS A 83 -0.45 -10.97 4.45
CA LYS A 83 0.59 -10.19 3.79
C LYS A 83 -0.01 -8.84 3.47
N LEU A 84 0.56 -7.77 3.98
CA LEU A 84 0.43 -6.47 3.34
C LEU A 84 1.04 -6.65 1.93
N VAL A 85 0.19 -6.99 0.97
CA VAL A 85 0.56 -6.88 -0.43
C VAL A 85 0.64 -5.39 -0.65
N THR A 86 1.85 -4.85 -0.71
CA THR A 86 2.08 -3.53 -1.27
C THR A 86 1.65 -3.65 -2.72
N VAL A 87 0.41 -3.31 -3.01
CA VAL A 87 -0.04 -3.07 -4.37
C VAL A 87 0.78 -1.86 -4.80
N LYS A 88 1.85 -2.06 -5.55
CA LYS A 88 2.47 -0.99 -6.32
C LYS A 88 1.41 -0.57 -7.33
N ARG A 89 0.55 0.39 -6.96
CA ARG A 89 -0.24 1.11 -7.93
C ARG A 89 0.80 1.81 -8.82
N GLN A 90 0.96 1.34 -10.03
CA GLN A 90 1.67 2.09 -11.06
C GLN A 90 0.68 3.16 -11.50
N GLY A 91 0.80 4.34 -10.90
CA GLY A 91 0.01 5.50 -11.30
C GLY A 91 0.24 5.79 -12.80
N ILE A 92 -0.76 6.32 -13.46
CA ILE A 92 -0.67 6.79 -14.85
C ILE A 92 -0.25 8.26 -14.87
N ASP A 93 0.26 8.69 -16.01
CA ASP A 93 0.59 10.10 -16.25
C ASP A 93 -0.56 10.72 -17.06
N ILE A 94 -1.17 11.76 -16.51
CA ILE A 94 -2.34 12.41 -17.08
C ILE A 94 -1.99 13.85 -17.41
N VAL A 95 -2.24 14.25 -18.65
CA VAL A 95 -2.16 15.65 -19.08
C VAL A 95 -3.58 16.13 -19.37
N VAL A 96 -4.00 17.20 -18.71
CA VAL A 96 -5.28 17.85 -18.99
C VAL A 96 -4.99 19.14 -19.75
N ALA A 97 -5.39 19.19 -21.02
CA ALA A 97 -5.28 20.34 -21.89
C ALA A 97 -6.63 21.09 -21.92
N ILE A 98 -6.62 22.36 -21.51
CA ILE A 98 -7.80 23.21 -21.37
C ILE A 98 -7.73 24.34 -22.38
N ASP A 99 -8.79 24.48 -23.14
CA ASP A 99 -8.99 25.59 -24.07
C ASP A 99 -9.21 26.90 -23.29
N LEU A 100 -8.40 27.90 -23.60
CA LEU A 100 -8.47 29.26 -23.04
C LEU A 100 -8.91 30.29 -24.08
N SER A 101 -9.48 29.87 -25.20
CA SER A 101 -10.01 30.75 -26.22
C SER A 101 -11.17 31.61 -25.68
N ARG A 102 -11.48 32.70 -26.38
CA ARG A 102 -12.54 33.63 -25.98
C ARG A 102 -13.92 32.96 -25.97
N SER A 103 -14.16 31.97 -26.83
CA SER A 103 -15.40 31.19 -26.84
C SER A 103 -15.71 30.50 -25.50
N MET A 104 -14.66 30.13 -24.73
CA MET A 104 -14.79 29.56 -23.41
C MET A 104 -15.30 30.55 -22.33
N GLN A 105 -15.40 31.84 -22.63
CA GLN A 105 -16.06 32.81 -21.75
C GLN A 105 -17.59 32.82 -21.89
N ALA A 106 -18.13 32.13 -22.90
CA ALA A 106 -19.55 32.07 -23.10
C ALA A 106 -20.28 31.57 -21.84
N GLU A 107 -21.42 32.23 -21.52
CA GLU A 107 -22.25 31.96 -20.35
C GLU A 107 -23.51 31.13 -20.70
N ASP A 108 -23.48 30.43 -21.84
CA ASP A 108 -24.55 29.49 -22.22
C ASP A 108 -24.61 28.30 -21.24
N ILE A 109 -23.50 28.03 -20.58
CA ILE A 109 -23.38 27.08 -19.44
C ILE A 109 -22.95 27.89 -18.22
N ALA A 110 -23.85 28.02 -17.23
CA ALA A 110 -23.54 28.81 -16.04
C ALA A 110 -22.42 28.21 -15.18
N PRO A 111 -21.50 29.01 -14.63
CA PRO A 111 -21.37 30.49 -14.76
C PRO A 111 -20.61 30.91 -16.03
N SER A 112 -19.82 30.10 -16.66
CA SER A 112 -19.21 30.16 -18.00
C SER A 112 -18.61 28.80 -18.34
N ARG A 113 -18.38 28.53 -19.64
CA ARG A 113 -17.76 27.27 -20.10
C ARG A 113 -16.45 27.02 -19.37
N LEU A 114 -15.54 28.01 -19.29
CA LEU A 114 -14.24 27.87 -18.62
C LEU A 114 -14.39 27.60 -17.13
N LYS A 115 -15.26 28.32 -16.42
CA LYS A 115 -15.49 28.11 -14.98
C LYS A 115 -16.07 26.72 -14.71
N LYS A 116 -16.97 26.25 -15.56
CA LYS A 116 -17.53 24.90 -15.47
C LYS A 116 -16.44 23.84 -15.71
N THR A 117 -15.60 24.03 -16.76
CA THR A 117 -14.47 23.17 -17.04
C THR A 117 -13.51 23.08 -15.85
N LYS A 118 -13.13 24.22 -15.28
CA LYS A 118 -12.26 24.26 -14.09
C LYS A 118 -12.87 23.49 -12.93
N HIS A 119 -14.15 23.62 -12.69
CA HIS A 119 -14.83 22.88 -11.62
C HIS A 119 -14.82 21.36 -11.85
N GLU A 120 -15.08 20.91 -13.08
CA GLU A 120 -15.02 19.48 -13.40
C GLU A 120 -13.60 18.92 -13.33
N VAL A 121 -12.59 19.68 -13.78
CA VAL A 121 -11.19 19.29 -13.66
C VAL A 121 -10.77 19.24 -12.18
N GLN A 122 -11.24 20.17 -11.35
CA GLN A 122 -11.00 20.14 -9.91
C GLN A 122 -11.58 18.87 -9.27
N ASN A 123 -12.82 18.50 -9.62
CA ASN A 123 -13.43 17.25 -9.16
C ASN A 123 -12.65 16.02 -9.62
N PHE A 124 -12.17 16.04 -10.85
CA PHE A 124 -11.34 14.99 -11.41
C PHE A 124 -10.02 14.83 -10.65
N ILE A 125 -9.29 15.95 -10.39
CA ILE A 125 -8.03 15.96 -9.63
C ILE A 125 -8.25 15.41 -8.22
N ASN A 126 -9.33 15.83 -7.55
CA ASN A 126 -9.66 15.34 -6.20
C ASN A 126 -9.98 13.85 -6.14
N GLY A 127 -10.32 13.23 -7.26
CA GLY A 127 -10.56 11.78 -7.38
C GLY A 127 -9.31 10.94 -7.68
N LEU A 128 -8.15 11.57 -7.95
CA LEU A 128 -6.93 10.87 -8.28
C LEU A 128 -6.26 10.25 -7.03
N GLU A 129 -5.69 9.06 -7.19
CA GLU A 129 -4.99 8.37 -6.11
C GLU A 129 -3.65 7.79 -6.61
N GLY A 130 -2.58 8.61 -6.55
CA GLY A 130 -1.23 8.17 -6.89
C GLY A 130 -0.85 8.30 -8.37
N ASP A 131 -1.71 8.96 -9.18
CA ASP A 131 -1.44 9.34 -10.57
C ASP A 131 -0.71 10.67 -10.62
N ARG A 132 0.09 10.90 -11.68
CA ARG A 132 0.69 12.22 -11.92
C ARG A 132 -0.22 13.01 -12.84
N ILE A 133 -0.40 14.29 -12.55
CA ILE A 133 -1.19 15.21 -13.38
C ILE A 133 -0.33 16.37 -13.86
N ALA A 134 -0.57 16.81 -15.09
CA ALA A 134 -0.07 18.06 -15.64
C ALA A 134 -1.21 18.86 -16.25
N LEU A 135 -1.08 20.18 -16.27
CA LEU A 135 -2.05 21.10 -16.88
C LEU A 135 -1.42 21.85 -18.03
N VAL A 136 -2.10 21.87 -19.15
CA VAL A 136 -1.73 22.59 -20.36
C VAL A 136 -2.86 23.56 -20.70
N GLY A 137 -2.53 24.83 -20.89
CA GLY A 137 -3.45 25.82 -21.44
C GLY A 137 -3.17 26.02 -22.93
N PHE A 138 -4.21 26.16 -23.73
CA PHE A 138 -4.02 26.40 -25.16
C PHE A 138 -5.06 27.34 -25.76
N THR A 139 -4.65 28.02 -26.83
CA THR A 139 -5.43 28.77 -27.82
C THR A 139 -4.86 28.44 -29.20
N SER A 140 -4.47 29.39 -30.00
CA SER A 140 -3.62 29.18 -31.18
C SER A 140 -2.20 28.69 -30.81
N LYS A 141 -1.76 28.87 -29.59
CA LYS A 141 -0.54 28.32 -28.99
C LYS A 141 -0.87 27.55 -27.71
N ALA A 142 0.03 26.67 -27.32
CA ALA A 142 -0.10 25.93 -26.07
C ALA A 142 1.10 26.13 -25.14
N PHE A 143 0.88 26.07 -23.86
CA PHE A 143 1.92 26.16 -22.83
C PHE A 143 1.62 25.25 -21.65
N ILE A 144 2.68 24.81 -20.98
CA ILE A 144 2.55 23.99 -19.77
C ILE A 144 2.32 24.94 -18.59
N GLN A 145 1.11 24.86 -18.00
CA GLN A 145 0.76 25.63 -16.82
C GLN A 145 1.24 24.94 -15.54
N CYS A 146 1.15 23.62 -15.49
CA CYS A 146 1.64 22.81 -14.39
C CYS A 146 2.36 21.58 -14.96
N PRO A 147 3.65 21.34 -14.64
CA PRO A 147 4.35 20.13 -15.04
C PRO A 147 3.77 18.89 -14.33
N LEU A 148 4.16 17.69 -14.77
CA LEU A 148 3.73 16.44 -14.14
C LEU A 148 4.09 16.43 -12.66
N THR A 149 3.07 16.36 -11.81
CA THR A 149 3.19 16.34 -10.34
C THR A 149 2.23 15.35 -9.70
N ILE A 150 2.56 14.89 -8.51
CA ILE A 150 1.66 14.17 -7.58
C ILE A 150 1.10 15.10 -6.51
N ASP A 151 1.54 16.36 -6.49
CA ASP A 151 1.04 17.38 -5.58
C ASP A 151 -0.23 17.98 -6.18
N TYR A 152 -1.37 17.43 -5.76
CA TYR A 152 -2.68 17.82 -6.26
C TYR A 152 -3.07 19.23 -5.81
N ASP A 153 -2.63 19.67 -4.62
CA ASP A 153 -2.91 21.02 -4.11
C ASP A 153 -2.19 22.07 -5.00
N ALA A 154 -0.95 21.81 -5.38
CA ALA A 154 -0.25 22.65 -6.34
C ALA A 154 -0.94 22.66 -7.71
N ALA A 155 -1.38 21.49 -8.21
CA ALA A 155 -2.10 21.40 -9.48
C ALA A 155 -3.42 22.22 -9.44
N LEU A 156 -4.17 22.15 -8.34
CA LEU A 156 -5.40 22.92 -8.14
C LEU A 156 -5.14 24.42 -8.12
N MET A 157 -4.04 24.87 -7.48
CA MET A 157 -3.63 26.26 -7.48
C MET A 157 -3.32 26.75 -8.91
N PHE A 158 -2.58 25.98 -9.68
CA PHE A 158 -2.29 26.31 -11.09
C PHE A 158 -3.55 26.30 -11.96
N LEU A 159 -4.49 25.39 -11.72
CA LEU A 159 -5.77 25.35 -12.40
C LEU A 159 -6.59 26.62 -12.12
N ASP A 160 -6.59 27.10 -10.88
CA ASP A 160 -7.33 28.33 -10.52
C ASP A 160 -6.74 29.56 -11.19
N MET A 161 -5.42 29.60 -11.43
CA MET A 161 -4.75 30.69 -12.13
C MET A 161 -5.01 30.71 -13.65
N MET A 162 -5.56 29.63 -14.24
CA MET A 162 -5.85 29.58 -15.67
C MET A 162 -6.97 30.54 -16.04
N ASP A 163 -6.73 31.44 -16.98
CA ASP A 163 -7.71 32.40 -17.48
C ASP A 163 -7.49 32.69 -18.95
N THR A 164 -8.52 33.11 -19.66
CA THR A 164 -8.44 33.45 -21.09
C THR A 164 -7.52 34.63 -21.38
N SER A 165 -7.16 35.43 -20.39
CA SER A 165 -6.20 36.53 -20.51
C SER A 165 -4.74 36.08 -20.56
N LEU A 166 -4.44 34.83 -20.19
CA LEU A 166 -3.05 34.29 -20.20
C LEU A 166 -2.48 34.19 -21.61
N LEU A 167 -3.30 33.96 -22.62
CA LEU A 167 -2.92 33.89 -24.01
C LEU A 167 -3.75 34.89 -24.84
N PRO A 168 -3.23 36.06 -25.14
CA PRO A 168 -3.96 37.11 -25.86
C PRO A 168 -4.12 36.83 -27.36
N GLN A 169 -3.92 35.62 -27.82
CA GLN A 169 -4.03 35.21 -29.22
C GLN A 169 -5.37 34.56 -29.49
N ASP A 170 -6.07 35.01 -30.51
CA ASP A 170 -7.32 34.43 -30.98
C ASP A 170 -7.06 33.14 -31.78
N GLY A 171 -8.00 32.21 -31.72
CA GLY A 171 -7.94 30.92 -32.42
C GLY A 171 -7.76 29.76 -31.45
N THR A 172 -8.02 28.56 -31.95
CA THR A 172 -7.89 27.30 -31.23
C THR A 172 -7.12 26.32 -32.09
N SER A 173 -5.98 25.82 -31.60
CA SER A 173 -5.16 24.81 -32.26
C SER A 173 -5.04 23.59 -31.43
N LEU A 174 -5.88 22.58 -31.74
CA LEU A 174 -5.85 21.27 -31.09
C LEU A 174 -4.54 20.51 -31.37
N ALA A 175 -3.96 20.76 -32.59
CA ALA A 175 -2.70 20.17 -32.96
C ALA A 175 -1.52 20.65 -32.08
N GLU A 176 -1.52 21.92 -31.71
CA GLU A 176 -0.49 22.49 -30.84
C GLU A 176 -0.70 22.01 -29.37
N ALA A 177 -1.97 21.91 -28.91
CA ALA A 177 -2.31 21.36 -27.62
C ALA A 177 -1.79 19.92 -27.48
N LEU A 178 -2.02 19.07 -28.48
CA LEU A 178 -1.52 17.69 -28.50
C LEU A 178 0.01 17.63 -28.54
N ARG A 179 0.64 18.46 -29.34
CA ARG A 179 2.11 18.53 -29.46
C ARG A 179 2.76 18.87 -28.10
N ILE A 180 2.25 19.88 -27.42
CA ILE A 180 2.78 20.29 -26.11
C ILE A 180 2.43 19.24 -25.05
N SER A 181 1.22 18.69 -25.06
CA SER A 181 0.83 17.60 -24.15
C SER A 181 1.73 16.36 -24.30
N GLY A 182 2.08 16.00 -25.53
CA GLY A 182 3.02 14.92 -25.80
C GLY A 182 4.43 15.21 -25.25
N SER A 183 4.90 16.47 -25.34
CA SER A 183 6.20 16.85 -24.82
C SER A 183 6.31 16.77 -23.29
N VAL A 184 5.20 16.87 -22.57
CA VAL A 184 5.14 16.72 -21.11
C VAL A 184 5.56 15.31 -20.67
N PHE A 185 5.31 14.31 -21.50
CA PHE A 185 5.64 12.92 -21.22
C PHE A 185 7.08 12.52 -21.54
N SER A 186 7.96 13.46 -21.87
CA SER A 186 9.35 13.20 -22.22
C SER A 186 10.13 12.64 -21.03
N GLY A 187 10.08 11.31 -20.86
CA GLY A 187 10.81 10.52 -19.88
C GLY A 187 10.73 9.05 -20.21
N GLU A 188 11.79 8.30 -19.85
CA GLU A 188 11.95 6.87 -20.17
C GLU A 188 10.99 5.92 -19.39
N GLU A 189 10.12 6.45 -18.55
CA GLU A 189 9.25 5.59 -17.73
C GLU A 189 8.12 4.97 -18.58
N LYS A 190 8.07 3.65 -18.58
CA LYS A 190 7.00 2.84 -19.18
C LYS A 190 5.72 2.94 -18.34
N LYS A 191 5.14 4.12 -18.22
CA LYS A 191 3.83 4.34 -17.61
C LYS A 191 2.76 4.51 -18.68
N HIS A 192 1.55 4.18 -18.32
CA HIS A 192 0.41 4.53 -19.17
C HIS A 192 0.24 6.05 -19.19
N LYS A 193 0.02 6.59 -20.34
CA LYS A 193 -0.09 8.03 -20.61
C LYS A 193 -1.50 8.33 -21.09
N LEU A 194 -2.12 9.37 -20.56
CA LEU A 194 -3.45 9.81 -20.92
C LEU A 194 -3.43 11.31 -21.18
N VAL A 195 -3.95 11.74 -22.34
CA VAL A 195 -4.23 13.15 -22.62
C VAL A 195 -5.74 13.33 -22.61
N VAL A 196 -6.22 14.25 -21.77
CA VAL A 196 -7.60 14.70 -21.72
C VAL A 196 -7.64 16.10 -22.32
N LEU A 197 -8.32 16.26 -23.44
CA LEU A 197 -8.43 17.55 -24.12
C LEU A 197 -9.87 18.07 -23.93
N ILE A 198 -9.99 19.32 -23.47
CA ILE A 198 -11.26 19.98 -23.19
C ILE A 198 -11.35 21.26 -23.99
N SER A 199 -12.23 21.28 -24.97
CA SER A 199 -12.50 22.40 -25.88
C SER A 199 -13.98 22.43 -26.23
N ASP A 200 -14.48 23.54 -26.72
CA ASP A 200 -15.83 23.67 -27.28
C ASP A 200 -15.94 23.16 -28.72
N GLY A 201 -14.84 22.70 -29.30
CA GLY A 201 -14.79 22.06 -30.61
C GLY A 201 -14.63 22.99 -31.80
N GLU A 202 -14.43 24.30 -31.57
CA GLU A 202 -14.13 25.24 -32.65
C GLU A 202 -12.63 25.17 -33.03
N ASP A 203 -12.26 24.22 -33.92
CA ASP A 203 -10.90 24.13 -34.44
C ASP A 203 -10.79 24.86 -35.75
N HIS A 204 -9.81 25.74 -35.83
CA HIS A 204 -9.56 26.56 -37.02
C HIS A 204 -8.33 26.11 -37.85
N GLU A 205 -7.74 24.96 -37.51
CA GLU A 205 -6.57 24.43 -38.20
C GLU A 205 -6.80 23.01 -38.79
N GLU A 206 -6.37 22.82 -40.04
CA GLU A 206 -6.31 21.52 -40.70
C GLU A 206 -5.10 20.72 -40.19
N GLY A 207 -5.29 19.50 -39.64
CA GLY A 207 -4.16 18.60 -39.36
C GLY A 207 -4.20 17.75 -38.12
N ILE A 208 -5.33 17.60 -37.44
CA ILE A 208 -5.50 16.81 -36.20
C ILE A 208 -5.17 15.33 -36.40
N GLU A 209 -5.54 14.75 -37.58
CA GLU A 209 -5.42 13.30 -37.82
C GLU A 209 -3.98 12.77 -37.85
N ASN A 210 -3.00 13.62 -38.23
CA ASN A 210 -1.61 13.17 -38.37
C ASN A 210 -0.82 13.21 -37.05
N ARG A 211 -1.17 14.08 -36.12
CA ARG A 211 -0.42 14.25 -34.84
C ARG A 211 -0.92 13.37 -33.69
N GLY A 212 -2.16 12.88 -33.76
CA GLY A 212 -2.66 11.89 -32.81
C GLY A 212 -2.04 10.49 -32.97
N LYS A 213 -1.27 10.24 -34.03
CA LYS A 213 -0.55 8.98 -34.27
C LYS A 213 0.90 9.00 -33.82
N GLU A 214 1.46 10.18 -33.53
CA GLU A 214 2.85 10.39 -33.12
C GLU A 214 3.03 10.56 -31.61
N ALA A 215 1.94 10.70 -30.84
CA ALA A 215 1.92 10.81 -29.38
C ALA A 215 1.61 9.47 -28.70
#